data_35c804fea10b37f2e3b18987bbdf46e8
#
_entry.id   35c804fea10b37f2e3b18987bbdf46e8
#
_cell.length_a   1.000
_cell.length_b   1.000
_cell.length_c   1.000
_cell.angle_alpha   90.00
_cell.angle_beta   90.00
_cell.angle_gamma   90.00
#
_symmetry.space_group_name_H-M   'P 1'
#
loop_
_entity.id
_entity.type
_entity.pdbx_description
1 polymer ?
#
loop_
_entity_poly.entity_id
_entity_poly.type
_entity_poly.pdbx_seq_one_letter_code
_entity_poly.pdbx_strand_id
1 'polypeptide(L)'
;MLGILGIVLWCLGFVIEVIADHQKTQFRKVPENKDRFISNGLWSWSQHPNYFGEILLWLGVAFIAFPVLSGIQMLTLISPVFVYFLLTKVSGIPLLDRLANNKWGDDADYQKYIRSTSKLVLLPPK
;
A
#
# COMPACT_ATOMS: atom_id res chain seq x y z
N MET A 1 -10.71 -23.95 3.53
CA MET A 1 -9.48 -23.38 4.11
C MET A 1 -9.01 -22.15 3.34
N LEU A 2 -8.77 -22.27 2.02
CA LEU A 2 -8.32 -21.14 1.22
C LEU A 2 -9.32 -19.98 1.20
N GLY A 3 -10.63 -20.29 1.15
CA GLY A 3 -11.65 -19.25 1.16
C GLY A 3 -11.64 -18.45 2.45
N ILE A 4 -11.45 -19.09 3.59
CA ILE A 4 -11.40 -18.41 4.88
C ILE A 4 -10.15 -17.52 4.94
N LEU A 5 -8.99 -18.05 4.53
CA LEU A 5 -7.76 -17.28 4.49
C LEU A 5 -7.90 -16.08 3.55
N GLY A 6 -8.54 -16.30 2.39
CA GLY A 6 -8.79 -15.22 1.43
C GLY A 6 -9.66 -14.12 2.00
N ILE A 7 -10.72 -14.48 2.73
CA ILE A 7 -11.59 -13.49 3.38
C ILE A 7 -10.81 -12.70 4.42
N VAL A 8 -9.97 -13.37 5.22
CA VAL A 8 -9.15 -12.69 6.23
C VAL A 8 -8.20 -11.69 5.55
N LEU A 9 -7.53 -12.11 4.48
CA LEU A 9 -6.61 -11.24 3.74
C LEU A 9 -7.35 -10.06 3.11
N TRP A 10 -8.54 -10.31 2.55
CA TRP A 10 -9.36 -9.26 1.94
C TRP A 10 -9.77 -8.22 3.00
N CYS A 11 -10.28 -8.70 4.13
CA CYS A 11 -10.71 -7.80 5.20
C CYS A 11 -9.52 -7.00 5.76
N LEU A 12 -8.39 -7.66 5.99
CA LEU A 12 -7.19 -7.02 6.51
C LEU A 12 -6.69 -5.95 5.53
N GLY A 13 -6.60 -6.30 4.25
CA GLY A 13 -6.17 -5.37 3.22
C GLY A 13 -7.10 -4.17 3.09
N PHE A 14 -8.41 -4.42 3.12
CA PHE A 14 -9.41 -3.35 3.03
C PHE A 14 -9.29 -2.40 4.23
N VAL A 15 -9.18 -2.94 5.43
CA VAL A 15 -9.05 -2.13 6.65
C VAL A 15 -7.78 -1.29 6.61
N ILE A 16 -6.65 -1.89 6.23
CA ILE A 16 -5.38 -1.17 6.12
C ILE A 16 -5.50 -0.02 5.12
N GLU A 17 -6.08 -0.29 3.95
CA GLU A 17 -6.23 0.73 2.91
C GLU A 17 -7.11 1.88 3.38
N VAL A 18 -8.27 1.57 3.98
CA VAL A 18 -9.20 2.59 4.47
C VAL A 18 -8.57 3.43 5.58
N ILE A 19 -7.89 2.79 6.53
CA ILE A 19 -7.25 3.52 7.63
C ILE A 19 -6.13 4.40 7.09
N ALA A 20 -5.29 3.88 6.19
CA ALA A 20 -4.19 4.66 5.62
C ALA A 20 -4.70 5.88 4.85
N ASP A 21 -5.72 5.69 4.02
CA ASP A 21 -6.30 6.79 3.25
C ASP A 21 -6.96 7.81 4.17
N HIS A 22 -7.65 7.35 5.21
CA HIS A 22 -8.28 8.24 6.18
C HIS A 22 -7.23 9.07 6.93
N GLN A 23 -6.15 8.44 7.38
CA GLN A 23 -5.07 9.14 8.08
C GLN A 23 -4.46 10.21 7.18
N LYS A 24 -4.24 9.90 5.91
CA LYS A 24 -3.67 10.85 4.97
C LYS A 24 -4.62 12.02 4.72
N THR A 25 -5.91 11.72 4.57
CA THR A 25 -6.94 12.74 4.36
C THR A 25 -7.01 13.69 5.55
N GLN A 26 -7.03 13.14 6.79
CA GLN A 26 -7.06 13.98 7.99
C GLN A 26 -5.79 14.81 8.14
N PHE A 27 -4.64 14.23 7.81
CA PHE A 27 -3.37 14.95 7.84
C PHE A 27 -3.40 16.17 6.92
N ARG A 28 -3.93 16.00 5.71
CA ARG A 28 -3.98 17.07 4.71
C ARG A 28 -5.00 18.16 5.03
N LYS A 29 -5.98 17.87 5.91
CA LYS A 29 -6.98 18.87 6.31
C LYS A 29 -6.42 19.91 7.27
N VAL A 30 -5.28 19.63 7.91
CA VAL A 30 -4.64 20.58 8.83
C VAL A 30 -3.80 21.54 7.99
N PRO A 31 -4.11 22.88 8.03
CA PRO A 31 -3.40 23.83 7.17
C PRO A 31 -1.88 23.86 7.36
N GLU A 32 -1.41 23.60 8.58
CA GLU A 32 0.01 23.58 8.89
C GLU A 32 0.74 22.43 8.18
N ASN A 33 0.01 21.42 7.72
CA ASN A 33 0.57 20.25 7.04
C ASN A 33 0.59 20.38 5.52
N LYS A 34 0.18 21.53 4.98
CA LYS A 34 -0.01 21.70 3.53
C LYS A 34 1.22 21.27 2.72
N ASP A 35 2.41 21.61 3.18
CA ASP A 35 3.65 21.31 2.46
C ASP A 35 4.48 20.24 3.16
N ARG A 36 3.86 19.45 4.04
CA ARG A 36 4.54 18.39 4.77
C ARG A 36 4.17 17.01 4.24
N PHE A 37 5.11 16.07 4.35
CA PHE A 37 4.83 14.66 4.06
C PHE A 37 4.29 13.98 5.32
N ILE A 38 3.41 12.98 5.12
CA ILE A 38 2.85 12.22 6.23
C ILE A 38 3.84 11.14 6.68
N SER A 39 4.01 10.99 7.99
CA SER A 39 4.92 10.00 8.57
C SER A 39 4.41 9.39 9.87
N ASN A 40 3.13 9.62 10.21
CA ASN A 40 2.53 9.10 11.44
C ASN A 40 1.55 7.96 11.14
N GLY A 41 1.07 7.30 12.19
CA GLY A 41 0.12 6.20 12.05
C GLY A 41 0.70 5.06 11.20
N LEU A 42 -0.09 4.52 10.29
CA LEU A 42 0.38 3.47 9.38
C LEU A 42 1.51 3.94 8.47
N TRP A 43 1.60 5.26 8.23
CA TRP A 43 2.65 5.82 7.39
C TRP A 43 4.02 5.82 8.08
N SER A 44 4.07 5.51 9.37
CA SER A 44 5.34 5.23 10.06
C SER A 44 5.77 3.77 9.91
N TRP A 45 4.85 2.89 9.48
CA TRP A 45 5.12 1.47 9.26
C TRP A 45 5.50 1.18 7.80
N SER A 46 5.05 2.02 6.88
CA SER A 46 5.31 1.86 5.45
C SER A 46 5.18 3.21 4.77
N GLN A 47 5.93 3.40 3.69
CA GLN A 47 5.79 4.59 2.86
C GLN A 47 4.52 4.55 1.99
N HIS A 48 3.98 3.36 1.75
CA HIS A 48 2.78 3.17 0.93
C HIS A 48 1.86 2.12 1.54
N PRO A 49 1.33 2.39 2.76
CA PRO A 49 0.49 1.40 3.45
C PRO A 49 -0.83 1.13 2.73
N ASN A 50 -1.38 2.13 2.05
CA ASN A 50 -2.59 1.94 1.26
C ASN A 50 -2.37 0.96 0.11
N TYR A 51 -1.22 1.03 -0.56
CA TYR A 51 -0.88 0.09 -1.63
C TYR A 51 -0.68 -1.32 -1.08
N PHE A 52 -0.05 -1.43 0.08
CA PHE A 52 0.11 -2.73 0.73
C PHE A 52 -1.26 -3.35 1.03
N GLY A 53 -2.20 -2.54 1.55
CA GLY A 53 -3.56 -3.00 1.80
C GLY A 53 -4.25 -3.47 0.53
N GLU A 54 -4.08 -2.74 -0.57
CA GLU A 54 -4.67 -3.11 -1.86
C GLU A 54 -4.12 -4.42 -2.38
N ILE A 55 -2.81 -4.64 -2.24
CA ILE A 55 -2.19 -5.90 -2.66
C ILE A 55 -2.74 -7.07 -1.84
N LEU A 56 -2.87 -6.90 -0.52
CA LEU A 56 -3.46 -7.93 0.33
C LEU A 56 -4.90 -8.23 -0.07
N LEU A 57 -5.67 -7.20 -0.40
CA LEU A 57 -7.06 -7.36 -0.82
C LEU A 57 -7.15 -8.24 -2.07
N TRP A 58 -6.34 -7.93 -3.08
CA TRP A 58 -6.35 -8.70 -4.32
C TRP A 58 -5.83 -10.11 -4.13
N LEU A 59 -4.85 -10.29 -3.24
CA LEU A 59 -4.37 -11.63 -2.88
C LEU A 59 -5.50 -12.44 -2.23
N GLY A 60 -6.29 -11.78 -1.37
CA GLY A 60 -7.45 -12.41 -0.76
C GLY A 60 -8.48 -12.85 -1.78
N VAL A 61 -8.76 -11.99 -2.78
CA VAL A 61 -9.67 -12.34 -3.88
C VAL A 61 -9.17 -13.59 -4.62
N ALA A 62 -7.87 -13.66 -4.89
CA ALA A 62 -7.29 -14.82 -5.57
C ALA A 62 -7.47 -16.10 -4.76
N PHE A 63 -7.28 -16.03 -3.45
CA PHE A 63 -7.45 -17.20 -2.58
C PHE A 63 -8.91 -17.65 -2.51
N ILE A 64 -9.86 -16.70 -2.49
CA ILE A 64 -11.29 -17.02 -2.50
C ILE A 64 -11.67 -17.71 -3.81
N ALA A 65 -11.15 -17.22 -4.92
CA ALA A 65 -11.51 -17.69 -6.26
C ALA A 65 -10.84 -19.02 -6.61
N PHE A 66 -9.66 -19.30 -6.05
CA PHE A 66 -8.83 -20.43 -6.47
C PHE A 66 -9.60 -21.77 -6.55
N PRO A 67 -10.41 -22.14 -5.53
CA PRO A 67 -11.09 -23.46 -5.56
C PRO A 67 -12.10 -23.63 -6.68
N VAL A 68 -12.59 -22.53 -7.28
CA VAL A 68 -13.62 -22.60 -8.33
C VAL A 68 -13.08 -22.30 -9.71
N LEU A 69 -11.80 -21.93 -9.82
CA LEU A 69 -11.18 -21.63 -11.10
C LEU A 69 -10.71 -22.91 -11.78
N SER A 70 -10.85 -22.97 -13.09
CA SER A 70 -10.39 -24.11 -13.89
C SER A 70 -9.94 -23.62 -15.26
N GLY A 71 -8.98 -24.33 -15.84
CA GLY A 71 -8.50 -24.03 -17.18
C GLY A 71 -8.00 -22.61 -17.31
N ILE A 72 -8.44 -21.92 -18.37
CA ILE A 72 -7.99 -20.56 -18.67
C ILE A 72 -8.38 -19.55 -17.57
N GLN A 73 -9.40 -19.88 -16.77
CA GLN A 73 -9.82 -19.02 -15.67
C GLN A 73 -8.71 -18.84 -14.64
N MET A 74 -7.76 -19.77 -14.55
CA MET A 74 -6.63 -19.66 -13.65
C MET A 74 -5.77 -18.42 -13.94
N LEU A 75 -5.89 -17.85 -15.13
CA LEU A 75 -5.18 -16.62 -15.48
C LEU A 75 -5.59 -15.44 -14.61
N THR A 76 -6.80 -15.49 -14.01
CA THR A 76 -7.24 -14.43 -13.09
C THR A 76 -6.37 -14.34 -11.85
N LEU A 77 -5.65 -15.42 -11.50
CA LEU A 77 -4.72 -15.42 -10.37
C LEU A 77 -3.52 -14.51 -10.60
N ILE A 78 -3.33 -14.04 -11.84
CA ILE A 78 -2.31 -13.05 -12.17
C ILE A 78 -2.66 -11.70 -11.55
N SER A 79 -3.94 -11.44 -11.23
CA SER A 79 -4.40 -10.13 -10.73
C SER A 79 -3.57 -9.57 -9.58
N PRO A 80 -3.32 -10.29 -8.48
CA PRO A 80 -2.52 -9.72 -7.39
C PRO A 80 -1.08 -9.46 -7.82
N VAL A 81 -0.51 -10.31 -8.69
CA VAL A 81 0.83 -10.10 -9.22
C VAL A 81 0.86 -8.86 -10.12
N PHE A 82 -0.14 -8.70 -10.97
CA PHE A 82 -0.26 -7.54 -11.84
C PHE A 82 -0.40 -6.26 -11.03
N VAL A 83 -1.27 -6.25 -10.01
CA VAL A 83 -1.46 -5.08 -9.15
C VAL A 83 -0.16 -4.74 -8.45
N TYR A 84 0.52 -5.74 -7.87
CA TYR A 84 1.80 -5.53 -7.23
C TYR A 84 2.80 -4.88 -8.19
N PHE A 85 2.94 -5.45 -9.38
CA PHE A 85 3.90 -4.97 -10.38
C PHE A 85 3.55 -3.54 -10.80
N LEU A 86 2.27 -3.29 -11.08
CA LEU A 86 1.82 -1.96 -11.49
C LEU A 86 2.12 -0.90 -10.43
N LEU A 87 1.80 -1.21 -9.18
CA LEU A 87 1.98 -0.24 -8.09
C LEU A 87 3.44 -0.02 -7.72
N THR A 88 4.28 -1.06 -7.84
CA THR A 88 5.67 -0.96 -7.37
C THR A 88 6.66 -0.61 -8.46
N LYS A 89 6.37 -0.90 -9.75
CA LYS A 89 7.36 -0.77 -10.81
C LYS A 89 6.95 0.15 -11.95
N VAL A 90 5.65 0.34 -12.19
CA VAL A 90 5.20 1.03 -13.39
C VAL A 90 4.67 2.43 -13.07
N SER A 91 3.62 2.55 -12.24
CA SER A 91 2.96 3.83 -12.05
C SER A 91 2.86 4.28 -10.59
N GLY A 92 2.42 3.41 -9.68
CA GLY A 92 2.11 3.81 -8.30
C GLY A 92 3.29 4.39 -7.56
N ILE A 93 4.11 3.52 -6.97
CA ILE A 93 5.25 3.94 -6.14
C ILE A 93 6.28 4.76 -6.92
N PRO A 94 6.71 4.33 -8.15
CA PRO A 94 7.70 5.14 -8.87
C PRO A 94 7.24 6.57 -9.15
N LEU A 95 5.98 6.75 -9.52
CA LEU A 95 5.42 8.07 -9.78
C LEU A 95 5.36 8.90 -8.50
N LEU A 96 4.83 8.32 -7.42
CA LEU A 96 4.71 9.03 -6.14
C LEU A 96 6.07 9.35 -5.55
N ASP A 97 7.04 8.43 -5.66
CA ASP A 97 8.39 8.69 -5.17
C ASP A 97 9.03 9.85 -5.93
N ARG A 98 8.83 9.92 -7.25
CA ARG A 98 9.36 11.02 -8.05
C ARG A 98 8.75 12.35 -7.63
N LEU A 99 7.42 12.39 -7.47
CA LEU A 99 6.73 13.62 -7.06
C LEU A 99 7.16 14.04 -5.66
N ALA A 100 7.26 13.09 -4.73
CA ALA A 100 7.68 13.38 -3.37
C ALA A 100 9.12 13.85 -3.32
N ASN A 101 10.01 13.23 -4.11
CA ASN A 101 11.41 13.62 -4.16
C ASN A 101 11.58 15.02 -4.75
N ASN A 102 10.75 15.39 -5.73
CA ASN A 102 10.77 16.74 -6.28
C ASN A 102 10.33 17.76 -5.24
N LYS A 103 9.40 17.42 -4.36
CA LYS A 103 8.87 18.33 -3.35
C LYS A 103 9.71 18.37 -2.09
N TRP A 104 10.17 17.20 -1.61
CA TRP A 104 10.84 17.06 -0.31
C TRP A 104 12.25 16.48 -0.40
N GLY A 105 12.82 16.34 -1.60
CA GLY A 105 14.11 15.69 -1.77
C GLY A 105 15.26 16.33 -1.00
N ASP A 106 15.18 17.64 -0.77
CA ASP A 106 16.21 18.38 -0.03
C ASP A 106 15.91 18.47 1.47
N ASP A 107 14.79 17.90 1.93
CA ASP A 107 14.40 17.92 3.34
C ASP A 107 15.09 16.78 4.07
N ALA A 108 15.91 17.11 5.08
CA ALA A 108 16.64 16.11 5.85
C ALA A 108 15.70 15.16 6.59
N ASP A 109 14.56 15.65 7.08
CA ASP A 109 13.58 14.82 7.78
C ASP A 109 12.93 13.82 6.82
N TYR A 110 12.66 14.25 5.59
CA TYR A 110 12.11 13.35 4.58
C TYR A 110 13.11 12.27 4.20
N GLN A 111 14.38 12.62 4.01
CA GLN A 111 15.42 11.65 3.70
C GLN A 111 15.57 10.62 4.82
N LYS A 112 15.50 11.07 6.08
CA LYS A 112 15.53 10.17 7.22
C LYS A 112 14.32 9.23 7.21
N TYR A 113 13.14 9.76 6.92
CA TYR A 113 11.90 8.99 6.88
C TYR A 113 11.99 7.87 5.83
N ILE A 114 12.40 8.17 4.59
CA ILE A 114 12.46 7.16 3.53
C ILE A 114 13.55 6.13 3.77
N ARG A 115 14.63 6.48 4.49
CA ARG A 115 15.69 5.52 4.81
C ARG A 115 15.31 4.58 5.94
N SER A 116 14.46 5.03 6.87
CA SER A 116 14.11 4.26 8.06
C SER A 116 12.76 3.56 7.97
N THR A 117 11.98 3.83 6.92
CA THR A 117 10.61 3.31 6.78
C THR A 117 10.53 2.34 5.60
N SER A 118 9.86 1.21 5.81
CA SER A 118 9.65 0.23 4.76
C SER A 118 8.95 0.85 3.55
N LYS A 119 9.36 0.47 2.35
CA LYS A 119 8.78 1.01 1.13
C LYS A 119 7.32 0.59 0.95
N LEU A 120 6.98 -0.64 1.25
CA LEU A 120 5.64 -1.19 1.00
C LEU A 120 5.10 -2.00 2.18
N VAL A 121 5.81 -3.04 2.60
CA VAL A 121 5.34 -3.95 3.65
C VAL A 121 5.30 -3.22 4.99
N LEU A 122 4.22 -3.45 5.77
CA LEU A 122 4.10 -2.85 7.10
C LEU A 122 5.11 -3.49 8.05
N LEU A 123 6.07 -2.69 8.49
CA LEU A 123 7.08 -3.11 9.46
C LEU A 123 7.06 -2.12 10.62
N PRO A 124 7.33 -2.60 11.87
CA PRO A 124 7.31 -1.70 13.02
C PRO A 124 8.24 -0.49 12.81
N PRO A 125 7.84 0.68 13.29
CA PRO A 125 8.69 1.86 13.20
C PRO A 125 10.04 1.66 13.90
N LYS A 126 11.09 2.22 13.31
CA LYS A 126 12.43 2.14 13.87
C LYS A 126 12.76 3.32 14.72
#